data_ae41faaa8785abb658d3172eff10229d
#
_entry.id   ae41faaa8785abb658d3172eff10229d
#
_cell.length_a   1.000
_cell.length_b   1.000
_cell.length_c   1.000
_cell.angle_alpha   90.00
_cell.angle_beta   90.00
_cell.angle_gamma   90.00
#
_symmetry.space_group_name_H-M   'P 1'
#
loop_
_entity.id
_entity.type
_entity.pdbx_description
1 polymer ?
#
loop_
_entity_poly.entity_id
_entity_poly.type
_entity_poly.pdbx_seq_one_letter_code
_entity_poly.pdbx_strand_id
1 'polypeptide(L)'
;MLKSLTLCNHKITTNKLERGLATPLFFCINSSMTTSQSPVSRQPTKLDYASPTQFRFMLNQLPKVEFFTTATNLPGITLSEAVQNTPFKDIPMPGNKLDYGDLEVTFICDEYLENYTSLHEWLLAFGFPKNREQFSTFRSTTSNAPTDTRGSNKDIGVTGASTALKGMFSDATLTILSNKNNPIVEVRYADIFPTALSGLDFNQNATDVEYISATATFKYKLYEIITL
;
A
#
# COMPACT_ATOMS: atom_id res chain seq x y z
N MET A 1 -17.50 23.69 -35.57
CA MET A 1 -16.65 24.85 -35.87
C MET A 1 -15.28 24.32 -36.24
N LEU A 2 -14.88 24.65 -37.39
CA LEU A 2 -13.74 24.43 -38.26
C LEU A 2 -12.61 23.51 -37.75
N LYS A 3 -12.56 22.32 -38.39
CA LYS A 3 -11.37 21.46 -38.44
C LYS A 3 -10.43 22.04 -39.51
N SER A 4 -9.25 22.47 -39.13
CA SER A 4 -8.19 22.84 -40.07
C SER A 4 -7.52 21.55 -40.60
N LEU A 5 -7.75 21.23 -41.81
CA LEU A 5 -7.02 20.23 -42.59
C LEU A 5 -5.71 20.88 -43.08
N THR A 6 -4.59 20.45 -42.54
CA THR A 6 -3.28 20.82 -43.04
C THR A 6 -2.93 19.94 -44.23
N LEU A 7 -2.97 20.51 -45.42
CA LEU A 7 -2.52 19.87 -46.67
C LEU A 7 -1.00 19.63 -46.61
N CYS A 8 -0.63 18.38 -46.82
CA CYS A 8 0.74 17.98 -47.10
C CYS A 8 1.08 18.33 -48.56
N ASN A 9 1.89 19.39 -48.76
CA ASN A 9 2.37 19.79 -50.09
C ASN A 9 3.41 18.78 -50.60
N HIS A 10 3.04 17.97 -51.55
CA HIS A 10 3.91 17.04 -52.25
C HIS A 10 4.60 17.78 -53.42
N LYS A 11 5.87 18.04 -53.31
CA LYS A 11 6.70 18.47 -54.43
C LYS A 11 7.22 17.21 -55.15
N ILE A 12 6.58 16.89 -56.28
CA ILE A 12 7.02 15.82 -57.19
C ILE A 12 8.14 16.39 -58.06
N THR A 13 9.35 15.94 -57.91
CA THR A 13 10.42 16.11 -58.89
C THR A 13 10.48 14.83 -59.73
N THR A 14 10.04 14.97 -60.99
CA THR A 14 10.18 13.94 -62.00
C THR A 14 11.60 13.95 -62.54
N ASN A 15 12.37 12.89 -62.29
CA ASN A 15 13.54 12.54 -63.10
C ASN A 15 13.29 11.27 -63.87
N LYS A 16 13.48 11.40 -65.18
CA LYS A 16 13.18 10.48 -66.23
C LYS A 16 14.36 9.51 -66.46
N LEU A 17 14.04 8.25 -66.81
CA LEU A 17 14.83 7.17 -67.40
C LEU A 17 15.83 6.44 -66.48
N GLU A 18 15.99 5.12 -66.51
CA GLU A 18 15.78 4.00 -67.42
C GLU A 18 15.85 2.67 -66.68
N ARG A 19 15.09 1.70 -67.16
CA ARG A 19 15.19 0.23 -67.09
C ARG A 19 15.99 -0.45 -65.94
N GLY A 20 15.24 -1.11 -65.06
CA GLY A 20 15.78 -2.15 -64.17
C GLY A 20 14.83 -2.38 -63.01
N LEU A 21 14.22 -3.59 -62.96
CA LEU A 21 13.37 -4.04 -61.84
C LEU A 21 14.11 -3.92 -60.54
N ALA A 22 13.77 -2.94 -59.75
CA ALA A 22 14.06 -2.93 -58.29
C ALA A 22 12.90 -2.18 -57.64
N THR A 23 12.09 -2.90 -56.90
CA THR A 23 11.07 -2.35 -56.00
C THR A 23 11.72 -1.40 -55.02
N PRO A 24 11.33 -0.13 -54.95
CA PRO A 24 11.87 0.75 -53.91
C PRO A 24 11.31 0.31 -52.57
N LEU A 25 12.19 -0.21 -51.71
CA LEU A 25 11.93 -0.30 -50.30
C LEU A 25 11.72 1.13 -49.77
N PHE A 26 10.45 1.48 -49.57
CA PHE A 26 10.12 2.71 -48.83
C PHE A 26 10.56 2.53 -47.36
N PHE A 27 11.76 3.00 -47.09
CA PHE A 27 12.19 3.19 -45.71
C PHE A 27 11.45 4.44 -45.20
N CYS A 28 10.30 4.26 -44.57
CA CYS A 28 9.65 5.30 -43.84
C CYS A 28 10.53 5.56 -42.57
N ILE A 29 11.45 6.53 -42.69
CA ILE A 29 12.10 7.07 -41.50
C ILE A 29 11.00 7.86 -40.80
N ASN A 30 10.38 7.19 -39.80
CA ASN A 30 9.66 7.90 -38.77
C ASN A 30 10.67 8.75 -38.00
N SER A 31 10.92 9.96 -38.49
CA SER A 31 11.47 10.98 -37.62
C SER A 31 10.39 11.31 -36.57
N SER A 32 10.39 10.55 -35.51
CA SER A 32 9.73 10.98 -34.29
C SER A 32 10.36 12.33 -33.95
N MET A 33 9.62 13.40 -34.21
CA MET A 33 9.93 14.71 -33.67
C MET A 33 9.97 14.54 -32.15
N THR A 34 11.16 14.37 -31.60
CA THR A 34 11.38 14.58 -30.19
C THR A 34 11.09 16.06 -29.96
N THR A 35 9.84 16.35 -29.59
CA THR A 35 9.54 17.66 -29.01
C THR A 35 10.49 17.82 -27.83
N SER A 36 11.49 18.67 -27.99
CA SER A 36 12.39 19.06 -26.90
C SER A 36 11.52 19.78 -25.88
N GLN A 37 11.00 19.04 -24.92
CA GLN A 37 10.29 19.64 -23.81
C GLN A 37 11.28 20.54 -23.08
N SER A 38 10.92 21.80 -22.92
CA SER A 38 11.69 22.74 -22.10
C SER A 38 12.01 22.10 -20.75
N PRO A 39 13.23 22.25 -20.21
CA PRO A 39 13.58 21.75 -18.89
C PRO A 39 12.58 22.17 -17.80
N VAL A 40 11.96 23.34 -17.96
CA VAL A 40 10.92 23.85 -17.06
C VAL A 40 9.65 23.04 -17.12
N SER A 41 9.29 22.41 -18.25
CA SER A 41 8.09 21.57 -18.37
C SER A 41 8.24 20.19 -17.68
N ARG A 42 9.46 19.83 -17.29
CA ARG A 42 9.75 18.59 -16.53
C ARG A 42 9.77 18.81 -15.02
N GLN A 43 9.66 20.06 -14.57
CA GLN A 43 9.59 20.35 -13.15
C GLN A 43 8.25 19.85 -12.58
N PRO A 44 8.25 19.21 -11.41
CA PRO A 44 7.02 18.85 -10.74
C PRO A 44 6.23 20.12 -10.38
N THR A 45 4.93 20.06 -10.53
CA THR A 45 4.03 21.19 -10.21
C THR A 45 3.90 21.43 -8.70
N LYS A 46 4.21 20.41 -7.88
CA LYS A 46 4.21 20.47 -6.42
C LYS A 46 5.64 20.33 -5.93
N LEU A 47 6.16 21.35 -5.28
CA LEU A 47 7.54 21.40 -4.77
C LEU A 47 7.62 21.16 -3.25
N ASP A 48 6.49 20.99 -2.58
CA ASP A 48 6.43 20.70 -1.15
C ASP A 48 6.78 19.23 -0.90
N TYR A 49 7.67 18.99 0.06
CA TYR A 49 8.09 17.65 0.46
C TYR A 49 7.21 17.14 1.58
N ALA A 50 6.97 15.82 1.59
CA ALA A 50 6.25 15.16 2.67
C ALA A 50 7.06 15.20 3.97
N SER A 51 6.42 15.60 5.07
CA SER A 51 7.02 15.58 6.40
C SER A 51 6.75 14.23 7.08
N PRO A 52 7.75 13.60 7.68
CA PRO A 52 7.58 12.31 8.35
C PRO A 52 6.71 12.39 9.62
N THR A 53 6.50 13.59 10.16
CA THR A 53 5.72 13.82 11.38
C THR A 53 4.24 14.08 11.10
N GLN A 54 3.86 14.24 9.84
CA GLN A 54 2.52 14.62 9.44
C GLN A 54 1.72 13.39 8.97
N PHE A 55 1.29 12.58 9.92
CA PHE A 55 0.45 11.42 9.64
C PHE A 55 -0.58 11.19 10.75
N ARG A 56 -1.64 10.45 10.43
CA ARG A 56 -2.63 9.94 11.35
C ARG A 56 -2.94 8.50 11.00
N PHE A 57 -2.81 7.62 11.96
CA PHE A 57 -3.14 6.21 11.81
C PHE A 57 -4.45 5.90 12.54
N MET A 58 -5.37 5.21 11.86
CA MET A 58 -6.66 4.80 12.41
C MET A 58 -6.80 3.29 12.29
N LEU A 59 -7.15 2.65 13.38
CA LEU A 59 -7.47 1.23 13.42
C LEU A 59 -8.90 1.05 13.94
N ASN A 60 -9.83 0.62 13.08
CA ASN A 60 -11.25 0.58 13.39
C ASN A 60 -11.59 -0.25 14.63
N GLN A 61 -10.83 -1.31 14.88
CA GLN A 61 -11.08 -2.20 16.01
C GLN A 61 -10.54 -1.66 17.34
N LEU A 62 -9.48 -0.84 17.30
CA LEU A 62 -8.77 -0.36 18.49
C LEU A 62 -8.54 1.16 18.43
N PRO A 63 -9.59 1.96 18.67
CA PRO A 63 -9.49 3.42 18.62
C PRO A 63 -8.50 4.00 19.65
N LYS A 64 -8.22 3.28 20.75
CA LYS A 64 -7.24 3.71 21.76
C LYS A 64 -5.81 3.68 21.24
N VAL A 65 -5.49 2.79 20.31
CA VAL A 65 -4.15 2.73 19.67
C VAL A 65 -3.91 3.94 18.76
N GLU A 66 -4.96 4.45 18.13
CA GLU A 66 -4.89 5.63 17.26
C GLU A 66 -4.29 6.86 17.97
N PHE A 67 -4.74 7.14 19.18
CA PHE A 67 -4.31 8.33 19.93
C PHE A 67 -2.84 8.29 20.35
N PHE A 68 -2.29 7.11 20.58
CA PHE A 68 -0.96 6.92 21.12
C PHE A 68 0.07 6.48 20.09
N THR A 69 -0.30 6.43 18.81
CA THR A 69 0.62 6.05 17.73
C THR A 69 1.71 7.11 17.54
N THR A 70 2.96 6.69 17.69
CA THR A 70 4.15 7.56 17.51
C THR A 70 4.83 7.35 16.19
N ALA A 71 4.84 6.13 15.66
CA ALA A 71 5.44 5.81 14.38
C ALA A 71 4.65 4.72 13.64
N THR A 72 4.63 4.80 12.33
CA THR A 72 4.12 3.76 11.45
C THR A 72 4.91 3.77 10.16
N ASN A 73 5.07 2.63 9.53
CA ASN A 73 5.66 2.53 8.21
C ASN A 73 4.57 2.48 7.12
N LEU A 74 4.93 2.85 5.91
CA LEU A 74 4.19 2.48 4.71
C LEU A 74 4.89 1.25 4.13
N PRO A 75 4.28 0.05 4.16
CA PRO A 75 4.95 -1.17 3.74
C PRO A 75 5.36 -1.15 2.27
N GLY A 76 6.54 -1.67 1.98
CA GLY A 76 7.01 -1.82 0.62
C GLY A 76 6.28 -2.93 -0.14
N ILE A 77 6.35 -2.87 -1.46
CA ILE A 77 5.84 -3.91 -2.36
C ILE A 77 7.01 -4.48 -3.13
N THR A 78 7.10 -5.79 -3.21
CA THR A 78 8.07 -6.50 -4.04
C THR A 78 7.35 -7.31 -5.11
N LEU A 79 7.86 -7.24 -6.34
CA LEU A 79 7.40 -8.08 -7.44
C LEU A 79 8.32 -9.27 -7.55
N SER A 80 7.77 -10.49 -7.61
CA SER A 80 8.56 -11.67 -7.88
C SER A 80 9.23 -11.58 -9.26
N GLU A 81 10.39 -12.19 -9.40
CA GLU A 81 11.07 -12.31 -10.69
C GLU A 81 11.16 -13.78 -11.14
N ALA A 82 11.09 -13.99 -12.42
CA ALA A 82 11.40 -15.26 -13.07
C ALA A 82 12.74 -15.12 -13.79
N VAL A 83 13.65 -16.05 -13.59
CA VAL A 83 14.95 -16.03 -14.22
C VAL A 83 14.96 -16.96 -15.42
N GLN A 84 15.25 -16.42 -16.60
CA GLN A 84 15.52 -17.19 -17.79
C GLN A 84 17.02 -17.47 -17.90
N ASN A 85 17.39 -18.71 -17.71
CA ASN A 85 18.79 -19.13 -17.80
C ASN A 85 19.22 -19.17 -19.27
N THR A 86 20.31 -18.47 -19.58
CA THR A 86 20.97 -18.55 -20.87
C THR A 86 22.45 -18.92 -20.68
N PRO A 87 23.14 -19.50 -21.70
CA PRO A 87 24.54 -19.94 -21.56
C PRO A 87 25.54 -18.84 -21.18
N PHE A 88 25.19 -17.56 -21.41
CA PHE A 88 26.10 -16.44 -21.19
C PHE A 88 25.70 -15.56 -20.01
N LYS A 89 24.41 -15.44 -19.74
CA LYS A 89 23.88 -14.58 -18.65
C LYS A 89 22.43 -14.93 -18.36
N ASP A 90 22.08 -14.94 -17.08
CA ASP A 90 20.70 -15.04 -16.65
C ASP A 90 19.93 -13.74 -16.94
N ILE A 91 18.77 -13.88 -17.57
CA ILE A 91 17.91 -12.75 -17.95
C ILE A 91 16.75 -12.70 -16.95
N PRO A 92 16.64 -11.62 -16.14
CA PRO A 92 15.50 -11.44 -15.24
C PRO A 92 14.25 -11.07 -16.05
N MET A 93 13.16 -11.76 -15.77
CA MET A 93 11.82 -11.49 -16.31
C MET A 93 10.88 -11.12 -15.18
N PRO A 94 9.92 -10.18 -15.39
CA PRO A 94 8.95 -9.84 -14.37
C PRO A 94 8.04 -11.05 -14.06
N GLY A 95 7.89 -11.36 -12.78
CA GLY A 95 6.97 -12.39 -12.31
C GLY A 95 5.54 -11.86 -12.13
N ASN A 96 4.65 -12.71 -11.64
CA ASN A 96 3.22 -12.43 -11.53
C ASN A 96 2.74 -12.24 -10.09
N LYS A 97 3.62 -12.38 -9.09
CA LYS A 97 3.24 -12.27 -7.67
C LYS A 97 3.76 -10.95 -7.09
N LEU A 98 2.87 -10.24 -6.44
CA LEU A 98 3.21 -9.12 -5.56
C LEU A 98 3.29 -9.63 -4.13
N ASP A 99 4.35 -9.27 -3.44
CA ASP A 99 4.52 -9.51 -2.02
C ASP A 99 4.52 -8.18 -1.27
N TYR A 100 3.69 -8.11 -0.22
CA TYR A 100 3.51 -6.92 0.59
C TYR A 100 4.29 -7.07 1.88
N GLY A 101 5.06 -6.05 2.23
CA GLY A 101 5.75 -5.99 3.50
C GLY A 101 4.81 -5.89 4.70
N ASP A 102 5.36 -6.04 5.88
CA ASP A 102 4.59 -5.97 7.12
C ASP A 102 4.35 -4.50 7.52
N LEU A 103 3.18 -4.25 8.09
CA LEU A 103 2.84 -2.96 8.68
C LEU A 103 3.26 -2.96 10.14
N GLU A 104 4.18 -2.07 10.50
CA GLU A 104 4.65 -1.88 11.86
C GLU A 104 4.08 -0.58 12.43
N VAL A 105 3.48 -0.67 13.59
CA VAL A 105 2.89 0.47 14.29
C VAL A 105 3.48 0.54 15.70
N THR A 106 4.18 1.63 15.99
CA THR A 106 4.72 1.90 17.33
C THR A 106 3.80 2.87 18.05
N PHE A 107 3.45 2.55 19.28
CA PHE A 107 2.57 3.36 20.11
C PHE A 107 3.09 3.43 21.56
N ILE A 108 2.76 4.52 22.23
CA ILE A 108 3.05 4.68 23.66
C ILE A 108 2.01 3.90 24.44
N CYS A 109 2.48 3.13 25.43
CA CYS A 109 1.59 2.41 26.33
C CYS A 109 0.96 3.36 27.35
N ASP A 110 -0.34 3.19 27.54
CA ASP A 110 -1.10 3.89 28.57
C ASP A 110 -0.72 3.38 29.98
N GLU A 111 -0.92 4.18 31.02
CA GLU A 111 -0.63 3.82 32.42
C GLU A 111 -1.34 2.55 32.88
N TYR A 112 -2.57 2.32 32.38
CA TYR A 112 -3.36 1.13 32.67
C TYR A 112 -3.13 -0.02 31.67
N LEU A 113 -2.23 0.16 30.68
CA LEU A 113 -1.95 -0.78 29.59
C LEU A 113 -3.20 -1.21 28.80
N GLU A 114 -4.23 -0.38 28.74
CA GLU A 114 -5.49 -0.75 28.07
C GLU A 114 -5.32 -0.96 26.57
N ASN A 115 -4.48 -0.13 25.92
CA ASN A 115 -4.17 -0.27 24.49
C ASN A 115 -3.36 -1.55 24.21
N TYR A 116 -2.38 -1.85 25.06
CA TYR A 116 -1.57 -3.07 24.96
C TYR A 116 -2.40 -4.32 25.21
N THR A 117 -3.22 -4.31 26.27
CA THR A 117 -4.09 -5.43 26.64
C THR A 117 -5.10 -5.74 25.53
N SER A 118 -5.69 -4.72 24.91
CA SER A 118 -6.64 -4.90 23.80
C SER A 118 -6.00 -5.61 22.60
N LEU A 119 -4.76 -5.25 22.23
CA LEU A 119 -4.00 -5.94 21.19
C LEU A 119 -3.62 -7.38 21.60
N HIS A 120 -3.21 -7.56 22.85
CA HIS A 120 -2.87 -8.86 23.40
C HIS A 120 -4.10 -9.81 23.39
N GLU A 121 -5.27 -9.33 23.80
CA GLU A 121 -6.51 -10.09 23.74
C GLU A 121 -6.89 -10.49 22.32
N TRP A 122 -6.66 -9.59 21.35
CA TRP A 122 -6.90 -9.91 19.94
C TRP A 122 -5.97 -11.02 19.44
N LEU A 123 -4.67 -10.98 19.79
CA LEU A 123 -3.72 -12.06 19.48
C LEU A 123 -4.09 -13.37 20.16
N LEU A 124 -4.49 -13.33 21.43
CA LEU A 124 -4.92 -14.53 22.17
C LEU A 124 -6.18 -15.15 21.59
N ALA A 125 -7.08 -14.32 21.04
CA ALA A 125 -8.28 -14.82 20.38
C ALA A 125 -7.98 -15.67 19.14
N PHE A 126 -6.87 -15.43 18.45
CA PHE A 126 -6.41 -16.27 17.34
C PHE A 126 -5.68 -17.54 17.78
N GLY A 127 -4.86 -17.41 18.83
CA GLY A 127 -3.97 -18.49 19.27
C GLY A 127 -4.63 -19.57 20.15
N PHE A 128 -5.77 -19.29 20.76
CA PHE A 128 -6.50 -20.19 21.67
C PHE A 128 -5.63 -20.85 22.76
N PRO A 129 -4.78 -20.15 23.48
CA PRO A 129 -3.84 -20.80 24.40
C PRO A 129 -4.50 -21.53 25.58
N LYS A 130 -5.72 -21.16 25.95
CA LYS A 130 -6.45 -21.78 27.07
C LYS A 130 -7.56 -22.70 26.58
N ASN A 131 -8.49 -22.17 25.80
CA ASN A 131 -9.62 -22.93 25.27
C ASN A 131 -10.14 -22.32 23.98
N ARG A 132 -10.91 -23.11 23.23
CA ARG A 132 -11.48 -22.71 21.95
C ARG A 132 -12.55 -21.60 22.05
N GLU A 133 -13.09 -21.35 23.23
CA GLU A 133 -14.14 -20.36 23.46
C GLU A 133 -13.61 -18.93 23.47
N GLN A 134 -12.28 -18.74 23.59
CA GLN A 134 -11.66 -17.40 23.62
C GLN A 134 -12.01 -16.56 22.41
N PHE A 135 -12.05 -17.17 21.23
CA PHE A 135 -12.44 -16.46 20.00
C PHE A 135 -13.92 -16.06 20.01
N SER A 136 -14.80 -16.94 20.47
CA SER A 136 -16.23 -16.62 20.54
C SER A 136 -16.52 -15.53 21.56
N THR A 137 -15.81 -15.52 22.68
CA THR A 137 -15.90 -14.47 23.70
C THR A 137 -15.39 -13.15 23.16
N PHE A 138 -14.22 -13.10 22.55
CA PHE A 138 -13.69 -11.91 21.91
C PHE A 138 -14.64 -11.34 20.87
N ARG A 139 -15.17 -12.19 20.01
CA ARG A 139 -16.13 -11.79 18.97
C ARG A 139 -17.44 -11.22 19.53
N SER A 140 -17.93 -11.75 20.65
CA SER A 140 -19.15 -11.27 21.30
C SER A 140 -18.94 -9.92 21.99
N THR A 141 -17.71 -9.63 22.46
CA THR A 141 -17.38 -8.43 23.21
C THR A 141 -16.97 -7.27 22.31
N THR A 142 -16.41 -7.57 21.12
CA THR A 142 -15.90 -6.54 20.21
C THR A 142 -17.03 -5.90 19.41
N SER A 143 -17.37 -4.66 19.73
CA SER A 143 -18.43 -3.89 19.05
C SER A 143 -18.02 -3.38 17.65
N ASN A 144 -16.73 -3.19 17.40
CA ASN A 144 -16.18 -2.61 16.17
C ASN A 144 -15.66 -3.66 15.19
N ALA A 145 -16.03 -4.92 15.36
CA ALA A 145 -15.68 -5.95 14.39
C ALA A 145 -16.18 -5.54 12.99
N PRO A 146 -15.37 -5.70 11.94
CA PRO A 146 -15.76 -5.34 10.60
C PRO A 146 -17.08 -6.00 10.24
N THR A 147 -18.03 -5.19 9.80
CA THR A 147 -19.33 -5.71 9.36
C THR A 147 -19.13 -6.40 8.02
N ASP A 148 -19.85 -7.46 7.83
CA ASP A 148 -19.87 -8.40 6.72
C ASP A 148 -20.01 -7.84 5.31
N THR A 149 -20.20 -6.54 5.17
CA THR A 149 -20.47 -5.87 3.89
C THR A 149 -19.29 -5.85 2.93
N ARG A 150 -18.08 -5.99 3.41
CA ARG A 150 -16.90 -6.26 2.57
C ARG A 150 -16.63 -7.76 2.52
N GLY A 151 -17.61 -8.48 2.03
CA GLY A 151 -17.52 -9.91 1.87
C GLY A 151 -16.23 -10.38 1.23
N SER A 152 -15.19 -10.42 2.01
CA SER A 152 -14.04 -11.31 1.82
C SER A 152 -14.51 -12.71 1.40
N ASN A 153 -15.69 -13.08 1.81
CA ASN A 153 -16.38 -14.31 1.46
C ASN A 153 -16.92 -14.37 0.03
N LYS A 154 -17.23 -13.24 -0.59
CA LYS A 154 -17.64 -13.19 -1.99
C LYS A 154 -16.53 -13.58 -2.93
N ASP A 155 -15.30 -13.13 -2.62
CA ASP A 155 -14.11 -13.39 -3.44
C ASP A 155 -13.56 -14.81 -3.24
N ILE A 156 -13.84 -15.44 -2.10
CA ILE A 156 -13.38 -16.81 -1.80
C ILE A 156 -14.45 -17.86 -2.16
N GLY A 157 -15.64 -17.45 -2.59
CA GLY A 157 -16.71 -18.37 -2.99
C GLY A 157 -17.34 -19.16 -1.84
N VAL A 158 -17.08 -18.80 -0.58
CA VAL A 158 -17.64 -19.45 0.60
C VAL A 158 -18.92 -18.74 1.01
N THR A 159 -20.02 -19.16 0.44
CA THR A 159 -21.37 -18.73 0.83
C THR A 159 -21.69 -19.28 2.23
N GLY A 160 -21.92 -18.39 3.20
CA GLY A 160 -22.38 -18.74 4.55
C GLY A 160 -21.35 -18.65 5.68
N ALA A 161 -20.09 -18.33 5.40
CA ALA A 161 -19.03 -18.21 6.41
C ALA A 161 -18.91 -16.79 7.03
N SER A 162 -19.78 -15.89 6.64
CA SER A 162 -19.70 -14.46 7.02
C SER A 162 -19.64 -14.21 8.53
N THR A 163 -20.40 -14.99 9.28
CA THR A 163 -20.44 -14.86 10.74
C THR A 163 -19.20 -15.44 11.43
N ALA A 164 -18.51 -16.38 10.82
CA ALA A 164 -17.35 -17.05 11.40
C ALA A 164 -16.08 -16.17 11.37
N LEU A 165 -15.94 -15.30 10.39
CA LEU A 165 -14.77 -14.42 10.21
C LEU A 165 -14.94 -13.05 10.88
N LYS A 166 -16.13 -12.75 11.41
CA LYS A 166 -16.39 -11.49 12.12
C LYS A 166 -15.49 -11.40 13.35
N GLY A 167 -14.74 -10.30 13.46
CA GLY A 167 -13.78 -10.08 14.53
C GLY A 167 -12.35 -10.62 14.28
N MET A 168 -12.14 -11.42 13.22
CA MET A 168 -10.79 -11.85 12.84
C MET A 168 -10.01 -10.72 12.18
N PHE A 169 -10.64 -10.03 11.24
CA PHE A 169 -10.03 -8.98 10.45
C PHE A 169 -10.62 -7.62 10.80
N SER A 170 -9.82 -6.60 10.65
CA SER A 170 -10.20 -5.20 10.78
C SER A 170 -9.77 -4.44 9.54
N ASP A 171 -10.19 -3.19 9.44
CA ASP A 171 -9.68 -2.24 8.46
C ASP A 171 -8.85 -1.18 9.17
N ALA A 172 -7.80 -0.72 8.54
CA ALA A 172 -6.99 0.39 9.02
C ALA A 172 -6.80 1.44 7.92
N THR A 173 -6.57 2.66 8.34
CA THR A 173 -6.34 3.79 7.46
C THR A 173 -5.17 4.60 7.96
N LEU A 174 -4.20 4.85 7.07
CA LEU A 174 -3.11 5.77 7.30
C LEU A 174 -3.36 7.02 6.46
N THR A 175 -3.60 8.15 7.10
CA THR A 175 -3.79 9.44 6.45
C THR A 175 -2.50 10.24 6.52
N ILE A 176 -1.97 10.63 5.36
CA ILE A 176 -0.81 11.49 5.23
C ILE A 176 -1.30 12.93 5.11
N LEU A 177 -0.79 13.79 5.97
CA LEU A 177 -1.18 15.19 6.06
C LEU A 177 -0.16 16.09 5.36
N SER A 178 -0.62 17.25 4.92
CA SER A 178 0.24 18.33 4.43
C SER A 178 0.94 19.03 5.60
N ASN A 179 1.93 19.87 5.28
CA ASN A 179 2.57 20.77 6.25
C ASN A 179 1.58 21.72 6.96
N LYS A 180 0.35 21.82 6.46
CA LYS A 180 -0.76 22.59 7.04
C LYS A 180 -1.82 21.72 7.74
N ASN A 181 -1.49 20.46 8.03
CA ASN A 181 -2.40 19.46 8.64
C ASN A 181 -3.66 19.14 7.82
N ASN A 182 -3.66 19.41 6.52
CA ASN A 182 -4.76 18.98 5.65
C ASN A 182 -4.46 17.57 5.10
N PRO A 183 -5.45 16.66 5.06
CA PRO A 183 -5.28 15.35 4.48
C PRO A 183 -5.02 15.46 2.97
N ILE A 184 -3.98 14.78 2.47
CA ILE A 184 -3.61 14.76 1.04
C ILE A 184 -3.78 13.36 0.47
N VAL A 185 -3.33 12.36 1.21
CA VAL A 185 -3.32 10.97 0.77
C VAL A 185 -3.86 10.10 1.88
N GLU A 186 -4.71 9.17 1.51
CA GLU A 186 -5.25 8.14 2.39
C GLU A 186 -4.82 6.76 1.90
N VAL A 187 -4.19 6.00 2.77
CA VAL A 187 -3.82 4.61 2.51
C VAL A 187 -4.76 3.71 3.31
N ARG A 188 -5.58 2.95 2.60
CA ARG A 188 -6.56 2.03 3.20
C ARG A 188 -6.03 0.62 3.16
N TYR A 189 -5.94 0.00 4.33
CA TYR A 189 -5.56 -1.40 4.49
C TYR A 189 -6.81 -2.24 4.68
N ALA A 190 -6.96 -3.27 3.86
CA ALA A 190 -8.08 -4.19 3.93
C ALA A 190 -7.68 -5.50 4.64
N ASP A 191 -8.58 -6.00 5.48
CA ASP A 191 -8.44 -7.28 6.19
C ASP A 191 -7.13 -7.37 7.02
N ILE A 192 -6.87 -6.34 7.84
CA ILE A 192 -5.69 -6.29 8.70
C ILE A 192 -5.88 -7.15 9.96
N PHE A 193 -4.83 -7.81 10.38
CA PHE A 193 -4.77 -8.58 11.62
C PHE A 193 -3.37 -8.53 12.25
N PRO A 194 -3.26 -8.57 13.60
CA PRO A 194 -1.98 -8.55 14.27
C PRO A 194 -1.28 -9.90 14.16
N THR A 195 0.04 -9.89 13.97
CA THR A 195 0.89 -11.07 13.93
C THR A 195 1.90 -11.11 15.06
N ALA A 196 2.38 -9.95 15.51
CA ALA A 196 3.32 -9.85 16.61
C ALA A 196 3.05 -8.60 17.45
N LEU A 197 3.42 -8.67 18.71
CA LEU A 197 3.40 -7.58 19.67
C LEU A 197 4.71 -7.63 20.45
N SER A 198 5.43 -6.51 20.53
CA SER A 198 6.68 -6.44 21.26
C SER A 198 6.48 -6.61 22.77
N GLY A 199 7.50 -7.12 23.46
CA GLY A 199 7.55 -7.09 24.91
C GLY A 199 7.67 -5.66 25.45
N LEU A 200 7.39 -5.50 26.74
CA LEU A 200 7.59 -4.25 27.47
C LEU A 200 8.72 -4.45 28.47
N ASP A 201 9.73 -3.61 28.41
CA ASP A 201 10.86 -3.64 29.32
C ASP A 201 10.68 -2.59 30.41
N PHE A 202 10.70 -3.06 31.66
CA PHE A 202 10.62 -2.21 32.83
C PHE A 202 12.00 -2.12 33.50
N ASN A 203 12.53 -0.90 33.62
CA ASN A 203 13.81 -0.66 34.24
C ASN A 203 13.68 0.42 35.31
N GLN A 204 13.99 0.06 36.57
CA GLN A 204 13.92 0.96 37.69
C GLN A 204 15.12 1.93 37.77
N ASN A 205 16.20 1.67 37.03
CA ASN A 205 17.42 2.49 37.05
C ASN A 205 17.41 3.59 35.96
N ALA A 206 16.28 3.83 35.29
CA ALA A 206 16.18 4.92 34.35
C ALA A 206 16.34 6.28 35.05
N THR A 207 17.24 7.10 34.54
CA THR A 207 17.55 8.43 35.08
C THR A 207 16.58 9.52 34.60
N ASP A 208 15.93 9.30 33.47
CA ASP A 208 14.96 10.22 32.87
C ASP A 208 13.56 9.60 32.81
N VAL A 209 12.55 10.45 32.72
CA VAL A 209 11.17 10.02 32.50
C VAL A 209 10.99 9.61 31.05
N GLU A 210 11.12 8.33 30.79
CA GLU A 210 10.83 7.74 29.49
C GLU A 210 9.46 7.06 29.52
N TYR A 211 8.71 7.22 28.43
CA TYR A 211 7.44 6.50 28.26
C TYR A 211 7.69 5.15 27.60
N ILE A 212 7.01 4.13 28.11
CA ILE A 212 7.09 2.78 27.55
C ILE A 212 6.36 2.77 26.21
N SER A 213 7.05 2.34 25.16
CA SER A 213 6.50 2.15 23.83
C SER A 213 6.45 0.67 23.45
N ALA A 214 5.42 0.30 22.71
CA ALA A 214 5.28 -1.03 22.14
C ALA A 214 5.17 -0.93 20.62
N THR A 215 5.63 -1.98 19.94
CA THR A 215 5.48 -2.12 18.49
C THR A 215 4.59 -3.31 18.18
N ALA A 216 3.56 -3.09 17.40
CA ALA A 216 2.69 -4.13 16.88
C ALA A 216 2.95 -4.32 15.38
N THR A 217 3.10 -5.57 14.97
CA THR A 217 3.25 -5.94 13.55
C THR A 217 1.96 -6.51 13.05
N PHE A 218 1.51 -5.99 11.92
CA PHE A 218 0.28 -6.40 11.27
C PHE A 218 0.54 -6.94 9.88
N LYS A 219 -0.27 -7.91 9.49
CA LYS A 219 -0.42 -8.35 8.11
C LYS A 219 -1.79 -7.95 7.58
N TYR A 220 -1.88 -7.76 6.30
CA TYR A 220 -3.09 -7.30 5.62
C TYR A 220 -3.18 -7.96 4.23
N LYS A 221 -4.35 -7.96 3.64
CA LYS A 221 -4.57 -8.56 2.32
C LYS A 221 -4.00 -7.69 1.19
N LEU A 222 -4.36 -6.41 1.20
CA LEU A 222 -3.89 -5.42 0.24
C LEU A 222 -4.04 -4.01 0.82
N TYR A 223 -3.36 -3.04 0.23
CA TYR A 223 -3.63 -1.64 0.52
C TYR A 223 -3.86 -0.86 -0.77
N GLU A 224 -4.63 0.21 -0.66
CA GLU A 224 -4.93 1.14 -1.74
C GLU A 224 -4.52 2.55 -1.33
N ILE A 225 -3.89 3.27 -2.26
CA ILE A 225 -3.49 4.67 -2.05
C ILE A 225 -4.49 5.55 -2.79
N ILE A 226 -5.18 6.41 -2.05
CA ILE A 226 -6.20 7.33 -2.56
C ILE A 226 -5.71 8.75 -2.33
N THR A 227 -5.65 9.55 -3.38
CA THR A 227 -5.40 11.00 -3.30
C THR A 227 -6.72 11.72 -3.05
N LEU A 228 -6.75 12.59 -2.04
CA LEU A 228 -7.91 13.35 -1.61
C LEU A 228 -7.99 14.72 -2.30
#